data_a7f1f61265cb8674743c3f008d8517df
#
_entry.id   a7f1f61265cb8674743c3f008d8517df
#
_cell.length_a   1.000
_cell.length_b   1.000
_cell.length_c   1.000
_cell.angle_alpha   90.00
_cell.angle_beta   90.00
_cell.angle_gamma   90.00
#
_symmetry.space_group_name_H-M   'P 1'
#
loop_
_entity.id
_entity.type
_entity.pdbx_description
1 polymer ?
#
loop_
_entity_poly.entity_id
_entity_poly.type
_entity_poly.pdbx_seq_one_letter_code
_entity_poly.pdbx_strand_id
1 'polypeptide(L)'
;GFSGTYLGFDHSPGSAAYRQLAGVLEALFTAGGTVLDSSPMYGRAEASTGEQLAASPHRADAFVATKVWTQGRDAGIAQMKASMRLLGTPRIDLMQIHNLVDWRTHLATLRDWQVAGRVRYIGMTHYTASAYAEIESMLRAEKLDFLQINYSAEERQAARRLLPLAQERGVAVLVNRPFGGGGLLHRLRTRPLPAWAAD
;
A
#
# COMPACT_ATOMS: atom_id res chain seq x y z
N GLY A 1 -8.13 9.15 -2.24
CA GLY A 1 -8.17 8.34 -1.04
C GLY A 1 -7.41 7.04 -1.18
N PHE A 2 -7.01 6.51 -0.07
CA PHE A 2 -6.22 5.29 0.07
C PHE A 2 -6.84 4.38 1.13
N SER A 3 -6.95 3.08 0.84
CA SER A 3 -7.36 2.09 1.82
C SER A 3 -6.33 0.96 1.90
N GLY A 4 -5.70 0.82 3.06
CA GLY A 4 -4.91 -0.36 3.38
C GLY A 4 -5.83 -1.48 3.87
N THR A 5 -5.66 -2.66 3.32
CA THR A 5 -6.55 -3.79 3.60
C THR A 5 -6.08 -4.66 4.77
N TYR A 6 -4.98 -4.28 5.44
CA TYR A 6 -4.47 -4.98 6.62
C TYR A 6 -5.55 -5.07 7.71
N LEU A 7 -5.72 -6.20 8.34
CA LEU A 7 -6.74 -6.53 9.34
C LEU A 7 -8.20 -6.24 8.92
N GLY A 8 -8.46 -5.10 8.27
CA GLY A 8 -9.81 -4.67 7.89
C GLY A 8 -10.47 -5.51 6.80
N PHE A 9 -9.69 -6.24 6.00
CA PHE A 9 -10.18 -7.09 4.90
C PHE A 9 -9.87 -8.59 5.11
N ASP A 10 -9.24 -8.97 6.20
CA ASP A 10 -8.98 -10.38 6.54
C ASP A 10 -10.24 -11.02 7.16
N HIS A 11 -11.28 -11.16 6.34
CA HIS A 11 -12.57 -11.73 6.77
C HIS A 11 -13.05 -12.81 5.82
N SER A 12 -13.61 -13.87 6.39
CA SER A 12 -14.19 -14.99 5.63
C SER A 12 -15.56 -14.63 5.07
N PRO A 13 -15.89 -15.09 3.84
CA PRO A 13 -17.23 -14.98 3.27
C PRO A 13 -18.31 -15.45 4.25
N GLY A 14 -19.44 -14.73 4.30
CA GLY A 14 -20.56 -15.04 5.19
C GLY A 14 -20.46 -14.40 6.58
N SER A 15 -19.30 -13.92 7.03
CA SER A 15 -19.19 -13.18 8.29
C SER A 15 -19.85 -11.79 8.20
N ALA A 16 -20.27 -11.23 9.36
CA ALA A 16 -20.83 -9.88 9.40
C ALA A 16 -19.82 -8.84 8.94
N ALA A 17 -18.56 -8.95 9.33
CA ALA A 17 -17.49 -8.07 8.91
C ALA A 17 -17.24 -8.13 7.39
N TYR A 18 -17.24 -9.33 6.80
CA TYR A 18 -17.10 -9.48 5.35
C TYR A 18 -18.21 -8.77 4.58
N ARG A 19 -19.46 -8.86 5.03
CA ARG A 19 -20.59 -8.16 4.39
C ARG A 19 -20.46 -6.63 4.42
N GLN A 20 -19.74 -6.08 5.40
CA GLN A 20 -19.51 -4.63 5.50
C GLN A 20 -18.45 -4.11 4.50
N LEU A 21 -17.62 -4.99 3.93
CA LEU A 21 -16.55 -4.58 3.01
C LEU A 21 -17.06 -3.89 1.75
N ALA A 22 -18.21 -4.30 1.22
CA ALA A 22 -18.86 -3.63 0.08
C ALA A 22 -19.13 -2.15 0.40
N GLY A 23 -19.67 -1.86 1.58
CA GLY A 23 -19.92 -0.49 2.03
C GLY A 23 -18.65 0.32 2.24
N VAL A 24 -17.55 -0.31 2.67
CA VAL A 24 -16.24 0.34 2.79
C VAL A 24 -15.71 0.77 1.42
N LEU A 25 -15.80 -0.12 0.42
CA LEU A 25 -15.39 0.19 -0.95
C LEU A 25 -16.26 1.28 -1.57
N GLU A 26 -17.58 1.18 -1.41
CA GLU A 26 -18.52 2.21 -1.90
C GLU A 26 -18.20 3.58 -1.31
N ALA A 27 -17.98 3.66 0.00
CA ALA A 27 -17.60 4.91 0.67
C ALA A 27 -16.27 5.47 0.14
N LEU A 28 -15.28 4.59 -0.12
CA LEU A 28 -13.99 5.00 -0.69
C LEU A 28 -14.18 5.62 -2.09
N PHE A 29 -14.87 4.92 -2.98
CA PHE A 29 -15.06 5.38 -4.37
C PHE A 29 -15.95 6.64 -4.44
N THR A 30 -17.02 6.70 -3.67
CA THR A 30 -17.90 7.87 -3.57
C THR A 30 -17.14 9.10 -3.08
N ALA A 31 -16.18 8.93 -2.18
CA ALA A 31 -15.28 9.99 -1.72
C ALA A 31 -14.15 10.33 -2.72
N GLY A 32 -14.16 9.77 -3.93
CA GLY A 32 -13.15 9.99 -4.97
C GLY A 32 -11.83 9.23 -4.72
N GLY A 33 -11.81 8.28 -3.78
CA GLY A 33 -10.66 7.41 -3.56
C GLY A 33 -10.66 6.25 -4.56
N THR A 34 -9.47 5.84 -5.00
CA THR A 34 -9.32 4.74 -5.97
C THR A 34 -8.30 3.69 -5.55
N VAL A 35 -7.36 4.03 -4.68
CA VAL A 35 -6.23 3.15 -4.35
C VAL A 35 -6.62 2.15 -3.27
N LEU A 36 -6.47 0.88 -3.60
CA LEU A 36 -6.62 -0.26 -2.69
C LEU A 36 -5.27 -0.95 -2.55
N ASP A 37 -4.68 -0.87 -1.35
CA ASP A 37 -3.35 -1.43 -1.06
C ASP A 37 -3.45 -2.67 -0.17
N SER A 38 -3.04 -3.81 -0.68
CA SER A 38 -3.04 -5.10 0.01
C SER A 38 -1.64 -5.70 0.11
N SER A 39 -1.55 -6.92 0.61
CA SER A 39 -0.32 -7.70 0.67
C SER A 39 -0.63 -9.18 0.87
N PRO A 40 0.18 -10.10 0.32
CA PRO A 40 0.04 -11.54 0.57
C PRO A 40 0.20 -11.93 2.05
N MET A 41 0.81 -11.08 2.88
CA MET A 41 0.93 -11.32 4.32
C MET A 41 -0.29 -10.87 5.15
N TYR A 42 -1.34 -10.34 4.53
CA TYR A 42 -2.54 -9.83 5.21
C TYR A 42 -3.68 -10.85 5.26
N GLY A 43 -3.37 -12.13 5.49
CA GLY A 43 -4.36 -13.20 5.55
C GLY A 43 -5.17 -13.31 4.26
N ARG A 44 -6.50 -13.25 4.36
CA ARG A 44 -7.41 -13.29 3.22
C ARG A 44 -7.60 -11.95 2.49
N ALA A 45 -6.93 -10.88 2.91
CA ALA A 45 -7.25 -9.53 2.43
C ALA A 45 -7.22 -9.38 0.90
N GLU A 46 -6.27 -10.02 0.20
CA GLU A 46 -6.24 -10.02 -1.26
C GLU A 46 -7.46 -10.72 -1.88
N ALA A 47 -7.84 -11.89 -1.36
CA ALA A 47 -9.01 -12.62 -1.84
C ALA A 47 -10.30 -11.81 -1.57
N SER A 48 -10.48 -11.32 -0.35
CA SER A 48 -11.65 -10.52 0.02
C SER A 48 -11.75 -9.24 -0.82
N THR A 49 -10.62 -8.58 -1.09
CA THR A 49 -10.58 -7.39 -1.97
C THR A 49 -10.99 -7.74 -3.39
N GLY A 50 -10.45 -8.82 -3.95
CA GLY A 50 -10.78 -9.28 -5.31
C GLY A 50 -12.26 -9.67 -5.46
N GLU A 51 -12.79 -10.43 -4.49
CA GLU A 51 -14.20 -10.85 -4.44
C GLU A 51 -15.15 -9.64 -4.37
N GLN A 52 -14.86 -8.67 -3.50
CA GLN A 52 -15.68 -7.46 -3.36
C GLN A 52 -15.57 -6.54 -4.59
N LEU A 53 -14.40 -6.39 -5.17
CA LEU A 53 -14.22 -5.63 -6.40
C LEU A 53 -14.94 -6.27 -7.59
N ALA A 54 -14.96 -7.61 -7.70
CA ALA A 54 -15.66 -8.30 -8.77
C ALA A 54 -17.17 -8.04 -8.74
N ALA A 55 -17.74 -7.81 -7.56
CA ALA A 55 -19.15 -7.48 -7.36
C ALA A 55 -19.43 -5.95 -7.40
N SER A 56 -18.41 -5.11 -7.42
CA SER A 56 -18.55 -3.65 -7.37
C SER A 56 -18.70 -3.03 -8.74
N PRO A 57 -19.60 -2.05 -8.93
CA PRO A 57 -19.66 -1.26 -10.16
C PRO A 57 -18.41 -0.42 -10.40
N HIS A 58 -17.61 -0.18 -9.36
CA HIS A 58 -16.37 0.61 -9.40
C HIS A 58 -15.12 -0.20 -9.71
N ARG A 59 -15.26 -1.45 -10.20
CA ARG A 59 -14.11 -2.30 -10.53
C ARG A 59 -13.12 -1.62 -11.48
N ALA A 60 -13.63 -0.88 -12.45
CA ALA A 60 -12.82 -0.19 -13.46
C ALA A 60 -12.06 1.03 -12.90
N ASP A 61 -12.55 1.62 -11.80
CA ASP A 61 -11.97 2.81 -11.17
C ASP A 61 -10.86 2.44 -10.18
N ALA A 62 -10.78 1.16 -9.79
CA ALA A 62 -9.86 0.70 -8.77
C ALA A 62 -8.41 0.71 -9.27
N PHE A 63 -7.54 1.40 -8.54
CA PHE A 63 -6.10 1.28 -8.64
C PHE A 63 -5.63 0.23 -7.63
N VAL A 64 -5.26 -0.95 -8.12
CA VAL A 64 -4.95 -2.11 -7.29
C VAL A 64 -3.45 -2.16 -7.01
N ALA A 65 -3.10 -2.05 -5.73
CA ALA A 65 -1.74 -2.16 -5.22
C ALA A 65 -1.58 -3.39 -4.34
N THR A 66 -0.48 -4.11 -4.51
CA THR A 66 -0.07 -5.19 -3.61
C THR A 66 1.45 -5.29 -3.54
N LYS A 67 1.96 -6.36 -2.91
CA LYS A 67 3.37 -6.46 -2.57
C LYS A 67 3.92 -7.85 -2.87
N VAL A 68 5.25 -7.93 -3.04
CA VAL A 68 6.01 -9.18 -2.98
C VAL A 68 6.78 -9.22 -1.66
N TRP A 69 6.67 -10.34 -0.94
CA TRP A 69 7.27 -10.55 0.38
C TRP A 69 7.73 -11.98 0.54
N THR A 70 8.83 -12.31 -0.09
CA THR A 70 9.49 -13.62 -0.01
C THR A 70 10.94 -13.48 -0.50
N GLN A 71 11.74 -14.51 -0.38
CA GLN A 71 13.09 -14.54 -0.93
C GLN A 71 13.14 -15.42 -2.19
N GLY A 72 14.01 -15.04 -3.12
CA GLY A 72 14.24 -15.77 -4.35
C GLY A 72 13.27 -15.43 -5.49
N ARG A 73 13.80 -15.47 -6.70
CA ARG A 73 13.08 -15.05 -7.92
C ARG A 73 11.84 -15.90 -8.17
N ASP A 74 11.96 -17.21 -8.14
CA ASP A 74 10.85 -18.10 -8.51
C ASP A 74 9.72 -18.05 -7.46
N ALA A 75 10.08 -18.00 -6.17
CA ALA A 75 9.11 -17.82 -5.10
C ALA A 75 8.39 -16.46 -5.21
N GLY A 76 9.12 -15.39 -5.54
CA GLY A 76 8.53 -14.07 -5.80
C GLY A 76 7.55 -14.09 -6.97
N ILE A 77 7.93 -14.70 -8.09
CA ILE A 77 7.04 -14.86 -9.26
C ILE A 77 5.79 -15.65 -8.89
N ALA A 78 5.93 -16.75 -8.15
CA ALA A 78 4.80 -17.57 -7.71
C ALA A 78 3.85 -16.77 -6.80
N GLN A 79 4.39 -16.02 -5.84
CA GLN A 79 3.61 -15.19 -4.93
C GLN A 79 2.86 -14.07 -5.68
N MET A 80 3.53 -13.33 -6.55
CA MET A 80 2.90 -12.27 -7.34
C MET A 80 1.80 -12.80 -8.27
N LYS A 81 2.00 -13.98 -8.89
CA LYS A 81 0.94 -14.65 -9.66
C LYS A 81 -0.24 -15.06 -8.79
N ALA A 82 0.01 -15.50 -7.55
CA ALA A 82 -1.06 -15.82 -6.60
C ALA A 82 -1.86 -14.56 -6.24
N SER A 83 -1.20 -13.45 -5.95
CA SER A 83 -1.84 -12.16 -5.70
C SER A 83 -2.73 -11.72 -6.87
N MET A 84 -2.25 -11.85 -8.12
CA MET A 84 -3.06 -11.52 -9.31
C MET A 84 -4.33 -12.37 -9.40
N ARG A 85 -4.25 -13.67 -9.08
CA ARG A 85 -5.43 -14.55 -9.05
C ARG A 85 -6.41 -14.17 -7.96
N LEU A 86 -5.92 -13.91 -6.74
CA LEU A 86 -6.75 -13.53 -5.60
C LEU A 86 -7.44 -12.18 -5.80
N LEU A 87 -6.73 -11.21 -6.36
CA LEU A 87 -7.26 -9.88 -6.67
C LEU A 87 -8.12 -9.86 -7.95
N GLY A 88 -8.20 -10.98 -8.68
CA GLY A 88 -9.00 -11.11 -9.89
C GLY A 88 -8.59 -10.16 -11.01
N THR A 89 -7.28 -9.92 -11.19
CA THR A 89 -6.78 -8.99 -12.21
C THR A 89 -5.61 -9.58 -13.00
N PRO A 90 -5.59 -9.42 -14.33
CA PRO A 90 -4.45 -9.85 -15.15
C PRO A 90 -3.27 -8.87 -15.08
N ARG A 91 -3.46 -7.67 -14.52
CA ARG A 91 -2.45 -6.63 -14.37
C ARG A 91 -2.60 -5.94 -13.02
N ILE A 92 -1.50 -5.78 -12.29
CA ILE A 92 -1.44 -5.01 -11.05
C ILE A 92 -1.03 -3.57 -11.39
N ASP A 93 -1.73 -2.57 -10.83
CA ASP A 93 -1.36 -1.18 -11.05
C ASP A 93 -0.07 -0.82 -10.30
N LEU A 94 0.08 -1.25 -9.05
CA LEU A 94 1.32 -1.03 -8.30
C LEU A 94 1.75 -2.31 -7.58
N MET A 95 2.88 -2.86 -7.99
CA MET A 95 3.54 -3.95 -7.28
C MET A 95 4.73 -3.40 -6.48
N GLN A 96 4.73 -3.64 -5.17
CA GLN A 96 5.73 -3.11 -4.25
C GLN A 96 6.58 -4.21 -3.65
N ILE A 97 7.86 -3.93 -3.42
CA ILE A 97 8.74 -4.80 -2.65
C ILE A 97 8.54 -4.48 -1.17
N HIS A 98 8.02 -5.45 -0.40
CA HIS A 98 7.61 -5.27 0.98
C HIS A 98 8.80 -5.33 1.93
N ASN A 99 8.97 -4.27 2.71
CA ASN A 99 10.01 -4.17 3.75
C ASN A 99 11.43 -4.45 3.23
N LEU A 100 11.70 -4.10 1.96
CA LEU A 100 12.98 -4.28 1.27
C LEU A 100 13.46 -5.76 1.19
N VAL A 101 12.58 -6.72 1.44
CA VAL A 101 12.95 -8.15 1.40
C VAL A 101 13.39 -8.53 -0.01
N ASP A 102 14.63 -8.99 -0.12
CA ASP A 102 15.28 -9.43 -1.38
C ASP A 102 15.06 -8.46 -2.56
N TRP A 103 15.14 -7.16 -2.27
CA TRP A 103 14.71 -6.12 -3.19
C TRP A 103 15.45 -6.14 -4.53
N ARG A 104 16.73 -6.51 -4.56
CA ARG A 104 17.51 -6.56 -5.81
C ARG A 104 16.98 -7.60 -6.77
N THR A 105 16.69 -8.81 -6.25
CA THR A 105 16.10 -9.91 -7.02
C THR A 105 14.72 -9.55 -7.55
N HIS A 106 13.88 -9.00 -6.69
CA HIS A 106 12.51 -8.65 -7.07
C HIS A 106 12.45 -7.44 -7.99
N LEU A 107 13.30 -6.43 -7.82
CA LEU A 107 13.31 -5.25 -8.69
C LEU A 107 13.63 -5.62 -10.14
N ALA A 108 14.59 -6.52 -10.35
CA ALA A 108 14.90 -7.03 -11.71
C ALA A 108 13.67 -7.71 -12.33
N THR A 109 13.01 -8.59 -11.58
CA THR A 109 11.80 -9.28 -12.04
C THR A 109 10.65 -8.31 -12.32
N LEU A 110 10.46 -7.31 -11.47
CA LEU A 110 9.39 -6.32 -11.64
C LEU A 110 9.61 -5.43 -12.87
N ARG A 111 10.85 -5.09 -13.20
CA ARG A 111 11.19 -4.38 -14.44
C ARG A 111 10.81 -5.19 -15.67
N ASP A 112 11.12 -6.49 -15.68
CA ASP A 112 10.69 -7.40 -16.76
C ASP A 112 9.16 -7.44 -16.85
N TRP A 113 8.46 -7.48 -15.73
CA TRP A 113 7.00 -7.49 -15.67
C TRP A 113 6.36 -6.16 -16.08
N GLN A 114 7.01 -5.04 -15.79
CA GLN A 114 6.56 -3.73 -16.24
C GLN A 114 6.67 -3.60 -17.77
N VAL A 115 7.79 -4.04 -18.35
CA VAL A 115 7.96 -4.10 -19.81
C VAL A 115 6.92 -5.03 -20.45
N ALA A 116 6.63 -6.17 -19.82
CA ALA A 116 5.63 -7.12 -20.29
C ALA A 116 4.16 -6.67 -20.04
N GLY A 117 3.92 -5.49 -19.44
CA GLY A 117 2.60 -4.95 -19.17
C GLY A 117 1.82 -5.66 -18.06
N ARG A 118 2.47 -6.53 -17.28
CA ARG A 118 1.83 -7.23 -16.14
C ARG A 118 1.73 -6.35 -14.89
N VAL A 119 2.62 -5.39 -14.75
CA VAL A 119 2.66 -4.41 -13.68
C VAL A 119 2.77 -3.03 -14.33
N ARG A 120 1.98 -2.08 -13.85
CA ARG A 120 1.99 -0.72 -14.36
C ARG A 120 3.08 0.12 -13.70
N TYR A 121 3.16 0.06 -12.37
CA TYR A 121 4.11 0.81 -11.57
C TYR A 121 4.83 -0.10 -10.58
N ILE A 122 6.08 0.25 -10.30
CA ILE A 122 6.95 -0.45 -9.34
C ILE A 122 7.19 0.45 -8.14
N GLY A 123 7.03 -0.12 -6.94
CA GLY A 123 7.29 0.59 -5.69
C GLY A 123 8.10 -0.21 -4.69
N MET A 124 8.46 0.47 -3.64
CA MET A 124 9.02 -0.13 -2.43
C MET A 124 8.33 0.39 -1.19
N THR A 125 8.28 -0.43 -0.15
CA THR A 125 7.67 -0.03 1.11
C THR A 125 8.50 -0.44 2.31
N HIS A 126 8.49 0.42 3.31
CA HIS A 126 8.93 0.11 4.66
C HIS A 126 8.12 0.92 5.67
N TYR A 127 8.02 0.44 6.91
CA TYR A 127 7.16 1.06 7.93
C TYR A 127 7.94 1.62 9.14
N THR A 128 9.28 1.54 9.13
CA THR A 128 10.11 2.06 10.23
C THR A 128 11.19 3.01 9.74
N ALA A 129 11.53 3.99 10.58
CA ALA A 129 12.57 4.95 10.28
C ALA A 129 13.99 4.34 10.23
N SER A 130 14.20 3.17 10.83
CA SER A 130 15.50 2.47 10.78
C SER A 130 15.94 2.09 9.37
N ALA A 131 14.99 1.91 8.44
CA ALA A 131 15.28 1.61 7.04
C ALA A 131 15.60 2.85 6.18
N TYR A 132 15.47 4.06 6.70
CA TYR A 132 15.55 5.28 5.89
C TYR A 132 16.87 5.47 5.17
N ALA A 133 18.00 5.08 5.79
CA ALA A 133 19.32 5.18 5.15
C ALA A 133 19.43 4.25 3.92
N GLU A 134 18.90 3.02 4.02
CA GLU A 134 18.88 2.08 2.91
C GLU A 134 17.92 2.54 1.81
N ILE A 135 16.73 3.01 2.17
CA ILE A 135 15.75 3.59 1.23
C ILE A 135 16.36 4.77 0.48
N GLU A 136 17.06 5.66 1.17
CA GLU A 136 17.71 6.80 0.53
C GLU A 136 18.77 6.36 -0.47
N SER A 137 19.65 5.43 -0.09
CA SER A 137 20.66 4.87 -0.98
C SER A 137 20.03 4.26 -2.24
N MET A 138 18.95 3.52 -2.05
CA MET A 138 18.21 2.87 -3.12
C MET A 138 17.51 3.89 -4.04
N LEU A 139 16.83 4.91 -3.50
CA LEU A 139 16.20 5.96 -4.27
C LEU A 139 17.22 6.74 -5.13
N ARG A 140 18.47 6.85 -4.67
CA ARG A 140 19.55 7.48 -5.45
C ARG A 140 20.03 6.60 -6.58
N ALA A 141 20.10 5.29 -6.35
CA ALA A 141 20.67 4.33 -7.30
C ALA A 141 19.64 3.81 -8.33
N GLU A 142 18.38 3.68 -7.92
CA GLU A 142 17.36 2.96 -8.68
C GLU A 142 16.22 3.87 -9.12
N LYS A 143 15.62 3.57 -10.28
CA LYS A 143 14.40 4.20 -10.74
C LYS A 143 13.20 3.45 -10.17
N LEU A 144 12.36 4.16 -9.44
CA LEU A 144 11.09 3.67 -8.88
C LEU A 144 9.97 4.64 -9.26
N ASP A 145 8.74 4.12 -9.29
CA ASP A 145 7.54 4.93 -9.49
C ASP A 145 6.92 5.36 -8.16
N PHE A 146 6.97 4.50 -7.14
CA PHE A 146 6.36 4.72 -5.83
C PHE A 146 7.29 4.36 -4.67
N LEU A 147 7.12 5.11 -3.60
CA LEU A 147 7.68 4.82 -2.28
C LEU A 147 6.57 4.86 -1.24
N GLN A 148 6.39 3.79 -0.46
CA GLN A 148 5.43 3.75 0.63
C GLN A 148 6.16 3.71 1.97
N ILE A 149 5.99 4.76 2.79
CA ILE A 149 6.70 4.94 4.06
C ILE A 149 5.80 5.52 5.14
N ASN A 150 6.20 5.35 6.40
CA ASN A 150 5.55 6.00 7.52
C ASN A 150 5.81 7.52 7.52
N TYR A 151 4.75 8.27 7.71
CA TYR A 151 4.79 9.72 7.94
C TYR A 151 3.51 10.16 8.64
N SER A 152 3.62 10.97 9.68
CA SER A 152 2.47 11.47 10.43
C SER A 152 2.80 12.80 11.11
N ALA A 153 1.81 13.38 11.79
CA ALA A 153 2.04 14.58 12.61
C ALA A 153 3.11 14.37 13.69
N GLU A 154 3.23 13.14 14.21
CA GLU A 154 4.19 12.78 15.26
C GLU A 154 5.49 12.19 14.69
N GLU A 155 5.45 11.50 13.54
CA GLU A 155 6.60 10.87 12.87
C GLU A 155 6.97 11.64 11.61
N ARG A 156 7.73 12.70 11.76
CA ARG A 156 8.07 13.62 10.67
C ARG A 156 9.48 13.43 10.08
N GLN A 157 10.19 12.41 10.50
CA GLN A 157 11.60 12.20 10.10
C GLN A 157 11.77 12.07 8.57
N ALA A 158 10.81 11.46 7.87
CA ALA A 158 10.86 11.33 6.40
C ALA A 158 10.92 12.69 5.69
N ALA A 159 10.31 13.74 6.25
CA ALA A 159 10.32 15.08 5.67
C ALA A 159 11.72 15.70 5.55
N ARG A 160 12.69 15.24 6.33
CA ARG A 160 14.03 15.81 6.33
C ARG A 160 14.84 15.45 5.08
N ARG A 161 14.66 14.23 4.55
CA ARG A 161 15.50 13.69 3.46
C ARG A 161 14.71 12.89 2.44
N LEU A 162 13.85 11.95 2.85
CA LEU A 162 13.20 11.02 1.91
C LEU A 162 12.12 11.68 1.07
N LEU A 163 11.28 12.53 1.65
CA LEU A 163 10.24 13.22 0.88
C LEU A 163 10.85 14.20 -0.16
N PRO A 164 11.82 15.06 0.19
CA PRO A 164 12.52 15.88 -0.80
C PRO A 164 13.20 15.05 -1.89
N LEU A 165 13.88 13.95 -1.52
CA LEU A 165 14.53 13.08 -2.51
C LEU A 165 13.52 12.39 -3.43
N ALA A 166 12.39 11.91 -2.89
CA ALA A 166 11.32 11.33 -3.71
C ALA A 166 10.79 12.35 -4.73
N GLN A 167 10.58 13.60 -4.30
CA GLN A 167 10.17 14.69 -5.18
C GLN A 167 11.21 14.96 -6.27
N GLU A 168 12.50 15.08 -5.92
CA GLU A 168 13.60 15.28 -6.86
C GLU A 168 13.67 14.17 -7.91
N ARG A 169 13.40 12.93 -7.50
CA ARG A 169 13.45 11.73 -8.34
C ARG A 169 12.14 11.45 -9.09
N GLY A 170 11.09 12.26 -8.90
CA GLY A 170 9.79 12.05 -9.52
C GLY A 170 9.06 10.79 -9.00
N VAL A 171 9.34 10.38 -7.76
CA VAL A 171 8.75 9.21 -7.11
C VAL A 171 7.52 9.62 -6.30
N ALA A 172 6.37 9.01 -6.60
CA ALA A 172 5.15 9.25 -5.83
C ALA A 172 5.24 8.59 -4.43
N VAL A 173 4.68 9.26 -3.42
CA VAL A 173 4.74 8.77 -2.03
C VAL A 173 3.36 8.34 -1.55
N LEU A 174 3.27 7.11 -1.05
CA LEU A 174 2.14 6.61 -0.26
C LEU A 174 2.51 6.65 1.22
N VAL A 175 1.64 7.23 2.03
CA VAL A 175 1.91 7.41 3.47
C VAL A 175 1.30 6.30 4.29
N ASN A 176 2.14 5.57 5.02
CA ASN A 176 1.70 4.62 6.04
C ASN A 176 1.43 5.34 7.36
N ARG A 177 0.40 4.90 8.07
CA ARG A 177 0.06 5.34 9.44
C ARG A 177 -0.04 6.86 9.60
N PRO A 178 -0.80 7.58 8.77
CA PRO A 178 -0.89 9.05 8.83
C PRO A 178 -1.40 9.57 10.19
N PHE A 179 -2.12 8.73 10.94
CA PHE A 179 -2.62 9.01 12.29
C PHE A 179 -1.88 8.22 13.39
N GLY A 180 -0.63 7.79 13.14
CA GLY A 180 0.17 7.06 14.13
C GLY A 180 -0.46 5.73 14.57
N GLY A 181 -1.14 5.01 13.67
CA GLY A 181 -1.87 3.79 14.00
C GLY A 181 -3.08 4.01 14.92
N GLY A 182 -3.62 5.23 14.98
CA GLY A 182 -4.77 5.60 15.81
C GLY A 182 -4.39 6.11 17.21
N GLY A 183 -3.15 5.94 17.65
CA GLY A 183 -2.70 6.34 18.99
C GLY A 183 -2.82 7.84 19.24
N LEU A 184 -2.54 8.66 18.24
CA LEU A 184 -2.72 10.11 18.34
C LEU A 184 -4.18 10.48 18.60
N LEU A 185 -5.09 9.95 17.79
CA LEU A 185 -6.52 10.24 17.94
C LEU A 185 -7.06 9.76 19.29
N HIS A 186 -6.61 8.59 19.77
CA HIS A 186 -7.00 8.09 21.08
C HIS A 186 -6.56 9.05 22.21
N ARG A 187 -5.34 9.56 22.17
CA ARG A 187 -4.84 10.53 23.17
C ARG A 187 -5.53 11.88 23.09
N LEU A 188 -5.95 12.32 21.90
CA LEU A 188 -6.63 13.60 21.73
C LEU A 188 -8.10 13.58 22.17
N ARG A 189 -8.77 12.42 22.13
CA ARG A 189 -10.19 12.30 22.53
C ARG A 189 -10.50 12.77 23.95
N THR A 190 -9.54 12.69 24.85
CA THR A 190 -9.70 13.07 26.27
C THR A 190 -9.15 14.47 26.59
N ARG A 191 -8.63 15.19 25.59
CA ARG A 191 -8.10 16.55 25.78
C ARG A 191 -9.11 17.58 25.29
N PRO A 192 -9.30 18.70 26.03
CA PRO A 192 -10.08 19.81 25.51
C PRO A 192 -9.38 20.38 24.26
N LEU A 193 -10.18 20.86 23.34
CA LEU A 193 -9.64 21.59 22.18
C LEU A 193 -8.93 22.86 22.66
N PRO A 194 -7.78 23.21 22.08
CA PRO A 194 -7.15 24.49 22.36
C PRO A 194 -8.04 25.63 21.84
N ALA A 195 -7.94 26.79 22.46
CA ALA A 195 -8.81 27.94 22.17
C ALA A 195 -8.85 28.33 20.67
N TRP A 196 -7.74 28.15 19.95
CA TRP A 196 -7.65 28.43 18.51
C TRP A 196 -8.35 27.40 17.61
N ALA A 197 -8.81 26.28 18.15
CA ALA A 197 -9.48 25.20 17.41
C ALA A 197 -10.97 25.07 17.85
N ALA A 198 -11.51 26.06 18.58
CA ALA A 198 -12.87 26.05 19.10
C ALA A 198 -13.91 26.63 18.11
N ASP A 199 -13.47 27.21 16.99
CA ASP A 199 -14.27 27.70 15.88
C ASP A 199 -14.35 26.62 14.80
#